data_1555fc7b6b3757eccde1bec25015977f
#
_entry.id   1555fc7b6b3757eccde1bec25015977f
#
_cell.length_a   1.000
_cell.length_b   1.000
_cell.length_c   1.000
_cell.angle_alpha   90.00
_cell.angle_beta   90.00
_cell.angle_gamma   90.00
#
_symmetry.space_group_name_H-M   'P 1'
#
loop_
_entity.id
_entity.type
_entity.pdbx_description
1 polymer ?
#
loop_
_entity_poly.entity_id
_entity_poly.type
_entity_poly.pdbx_seq_one_letter_code
_entity_poly.pdbx_strand_id
1 'polypeptide(L)'
;MKSVRVLIVEDEPIIAADLADRLLEMGYDLAPPCVSGAAVLQFLQHESVDLILMDIQLEGDMDGIETVQKVLETNNLPIIYLTSNADDATFARAKSTRPAAFLSKPFRGKDLIHAIELAISTAAGQSIVPAEAPSNASAYLFKDRLFIKVKDRMVRIFLSDILWLEADDYYCKLITKEREYLITQPLKQMEESLSGIPEFMRVYRSFIVNLAHVEEIGDLFVSVHKKQIPINKSSKDELTARLKKI
;
A
#
# COMPACT_ATOMS: atom_id res chain seq x y z
N MET A 1 19.36 -3.98 -21.29
CA MET A 1 19.16 -3.44 -19.92
C MET A 1 19.54 -4.55 -18.97
N LYS A 2 20.25 -4.25 -17.85
CA LYS A 2 20.59 -5.27 -16.85
C LYS A 2 19.26 -5.73 -16.23
N SER A 3 19.00 -7.04 -16.16
CA SER A 3 17.84 -7.58 -15.46
C SER A 3 17.94 -7.26 -13.99
N VAL A 4 16.83 -6.86 -13.35
CA VAL A 4 16.76 -6.60 -11.91
C VAL A 4 16.87 -7.93 -11.16
N ARG A 5 17.84 -8.03 -10.25
CA ARG A 5 18.10 -9.25 -9.47
C ARG A 5 17.39 -9.15 -8.12
N VAL A 6 16.44 -10.06 -7.88
CA VAL A 6 15.58 -10.10 -6.70
C VAL A 6 15.97 -11.25 -5.77
N LEU A 7 16.08 -10.97 -4.47
CA LEU A 7 16.22 -11.98 -3.43
C LEU A 7 14.85 -12.22 -2.78
N ILE A 8 14.40 -13.48 -2.78
CA ILE A 8 13.23 -13.93 -2.04
C ILE A 8 13.68 -14.46 -0.68
N VAL A 9 13.05 -13.99 0.39
CA VAL A 9 13.27 -14.44 1.76
C VAL A 9 11.94 -14.93 2.33
N GLU A 10 11.79 -16.24 2.39
CA GLU A 10 10.54 -16.94 2.71
C GLU A 10 10.88 -18.33 3.25
N ASP A 11 10.39 -18.71 4.41
CA ASP A 11 10.66 -19.98 5.05
C ASP A 11 9.71 -21.11 4.60
N GLU A 12 8.56 -20.76 4.00
CA GLU A 12 7.65 -21.73 3.38
C GLU A 12 8.07 -22.04 1.92
N PRO A 13 8.58 -23.28 1.62
CA PRO A 13 9.13 -23.58 0.29
C PRO A 13 8.12 -23.46 -0.86
N ILE A 14 6.82 -23.73 -0.57
CA ILE A 14 5.76 -23.66 -1.57
C ILE A 14 5.52 -22.20 -1.96
N ILE A 15 5.51 -21.29 -1.00
CA ILE A 15 5.32 -19.86 -1.24
C ILE A 15 6.53 -19.28 -1.97
N ALA A 16 7.75 -19.65 -1.53
CA ALA A 16 8.98 -19.23 -2.20
C ALA A 16 9.03 -19.69 -3.67
N ALA A 17 8.60 -20.93 -3.97
CA ALA A 17 8.53 -21.46 -5.33
C ALA A 17 7.50 -20.73 -6.20
N ASP A 18 6.28 -20.49 -5.70
CA ASP A 18 5.24 -19.74 -6.43
C ASP A 18 5.70 -18.30 -6.73
N LEU A 19 6.37 -17.64 -5.77
CA LEU A 19 6.97 -16.32 -5.98
C LEU A 19 8.06 -16.35 -7.05
N ALA A 20 8.94 -17.35 -7.00
CA ALA A 20 10.04 -17.49 -7.95
C ALA A 20 9.49 -17.68 -9.38
N ASP A 21 8.54 -18.57 -9.58
CA ASP A 21 7.93 -18.83 -10.89
C ASP A 21 7.30 -17.56 -11.46
N ARG A 22 6.53 -16.83 -10.67
CA ARG A 22 5.91 -15.56 -11.09
C ARG A 22 6.94 -14.51 -11.48
N LEU A 23 8.01 -14.34 -10.70
CA LEU A 23 9.05 -13.35 -10.98
C LEU A 23 9.85 -13.71 -12.23
N LEU A 24 10.14 -15.00 -12.47
CA LEU A 24 10.79 -15.47 -13.69
C LEU A 24 9.91 -15.23 -14.93
N GLU A 25 8.61 -15.51 -14.85
CA GLU A 25 7.65 -15.18 -15.93
C GLU A 25 7.61 -13.68 -16.25
N MET A 26 7.84 -12.83 -15.26
CA MET A 26 7.90 -11.38 -15.41
C MET A 26 9.28 -10.87 -15.92
N GLY A 27 10.26 -11.76 -16.05
CA GLY A 27 11.59 -11.43 -16.62
C GLY A 27 12.60 -10.90 -15.60
N TYR A 28 12.36 -11.08 -14.29
CA TYR A 28 13.33 -10.75 -13.26
C TYR A 28 14.43 -11.83 -13.16
N ASP A 29 15.63 -11.44 -12.73
CA ASP A 29 16.69 -12.36 -12.34
C ASP A 29 16.55 -12.69 -10.84
N LEU A 30 16.76 -13.96 -10.45
CA LEU A 30 16.58 -14.40 -9.08
C LEU A 30 17.89 -14.82 -8.46
N ALA A 31 18.14 -14.34 -7.25
CA ALA A 31 19.10 -14.95 -6.36
C ALA A 31 18.53 -16.25 -5.75
N PRO A 32 19.37 -17.18 -5.32
CA PRO A 32 18.92 -18.35 -4.56
C PRO A 32 18.07 -17.89 -3.36
N PRO A 33 16.86 -18.44 -3.15
CA PRO A 33 16.00 -18.01 -2.05
C PRO A 33 16.64 -18.30 -0.69
N CYS A 34 16.42 -17.42 0.25
CA CYS A 34 16.85 -17.60 1.64
C CYS A 34 15.64 -17.96 2.52
N VAL A 35 15.84 -18.93 3.42
CA VAL A 35 14.79 -19.41 4.31
C VAL A 35 14.88 -18.84 5.74
N SER A 36 15.88 -18.00 6.02
CA SER A 36 16.07 -17.40 7.34
C SER A 36 16.87 -16.11 7.28
N GLY A 37 16.77 -15.28 8.31
CA GLY A 37 17.55 -14.05 8.43
C GLY A 37 19.06 -14.27 8.42
N ALA A 38 19.56 -15.35 9.05
CA ALA A 38 20.97 -15.69 9.04
C ALA A 38 21.48 -15.99 7.63
N ALA A 39 20.68 -16.72 6.83
CA ALA A 39 21.02 -17.02 5.43
C ALA A 39 21.10 -15.75 4.58
N VAL A 40 20.20 -14.77 4.78
CA VAL A 40 20.25 -13.47 4.10
C VAL A 40 21.54 -12.72 4.40
N LEU A 41 21.91 -12.61 5.68
CA LEU A 41 23.12 -11.90 6.09
C LEU A 41 24.38 -12.56 5.54
N GLN A 42 24.45 -13.90 5.52
CA GLN A 42 25.54 -14.64 4.92
C GLN A 42 25.59 -14.45 3.39
N PHE A 43 24.45 -14.52 2.71
CA PHE A 43 24.36 -14.34 1.26
C PHE A 43 24.88 -12.96 0.84
N LEU A 44 24.44 -11.89 1.52
CA LEU A 44 24.82 -10.52 1.19
C LEU A 44 26.28 -10.16 1.49
N GLN A 45 27.04 -11.02 2.20
CA GLN A 45 28.48 -10.85 2.34
C GLN A 45 29.25 -11.17 1.05
N HIS A 46 28.68 -11.98 0.17
CA HIS A 46 29.36 -12.50 -1.01
C HIS A 46 28.68 -12.14 -2.33
N GLU A 47 27.40 -11.84 -2.27
CA GLU A 47 26.55 -11.61 -3.43
C GLU A 47 25.78 -10.30 -3.29
N SER A 48 25.39 -9.72 -4.43
CA SER A 48 24.57 -8.51 -4.46
C SER A 48 23.24 -8.76 -5.16
N VAL A 49 22.23 -8.02 -4.73
CA VAL A 49 20.89 -7.99 -5.32
C VAL A 49 20.44 -6.55 -5.49
N ASP A 50 19.41 -6.34 -6.30
CA ASP A 50 18.84 -5.02 -6.54
C ASP A 50 17.61 -4.75 -5.65
N LEU A 51 16.99 -5.81 -5.09
CA LEU A 51 15.79 -5.74 -4.26
C LEU A 51 15.62 -7.00 -3.40
N ILE A 52 15.02 -6.87 -2.21
CA ILE A 52 14.65 -7.97 -1.34
C ILE A 52 13.13 -8.01 -1.16
N LEU A 53 12.52 -9.18 -1.43
CA LEU A 53 11.18 -9.55 -0.97
C LEU A 53 11.35 -10.29 0.34
N MET A 54 10.86 -9.72 1.44
CA MET A 54 11.10 -10.20 2.80
C MET A 54 9.80 -10.59 3.48
N ASP A 55 9.62 -11.86 3.83
CA ASP A 55 8.55 -12.22 4.76
C ASP A 55 8.82 -11.60 6.13
N ILE A 56 7.77 -11.03 6.73
CA ILE A 56 7.84 -10.51 8.09
C ILE A 56 7.99 -11.64 9.11
N GLN A 57 7.25 -12.74 8.89
CA GLN A 57 7.17 -13.87 9.82
C GLN A 57 8.13 -14.99 9.40
N LEU A 58 9.42 -14.77 9.55
CA LEU A 58 10.42 -15.82 9.35
C LEU A 58 10.60 -16.66 10.62
N GLU A 59 10.69 -17.98 10.45
CA GLU A 59 11.10 -18.87 11.52
C GLU A 59 12.61 -18.75 11.81
N GLY A 60 12.98 -18.80 13.09
CA GLY A 60 14.37 -18.77 13.54
C GLY A 60 14.67 -17.72 14.59
N ASP A 61 15.97 -17.41 14.76
CA ASP A 61 16.47 -16.48 15.80
C ASP A 61 16.16 -15.00 15.52
N MET A 62 15.75 -14.67 14.29
CA MET A 62 15.43 -13.32 13.84
C MET A 62 14.21 -13.36 12.92
N ASP A 63 13.25 -12.47 13.17
CA ASP A 63 12.16 -12.22 12.23
C ASP A 63 12.63 -11.40 11.00
N GLY A 64 11.75 -11.25 10.00
CA GLY A 64 12.09 -10.49 8.80
C GLY A 64 12.42 -9.03 9.08
N ILE A 65 11.83 -8.43 10.11
CA ILE A 65 12.08 -7.02 10.46
C ILE A 65 13.47 -6.85 11.08
N GLU A 66 13.84 -7.72 12.02
CA GLU A 66 15.18 -7.72 12.65
C GLU A 66 16.27 -8.01 11.62
N THR A 67 15.96 -8.92 10.66
CA THR A 67 16.86 -9.20 9.53
C THR A 67 17.09 -7.96 8.69
N VAL A 68 16.01 -7.26 8.30
CA VAL A 68 16.11 -6.03 7.50
C VAL A 68 16.87 -4.93 8.24
N GLN A 69 16.66 -4.75 9.54
CA GLN A 69 17.42 -3.78 10.33
C GLN A 69 18.92 -4.01 10.20
N LYS A 70 19.38 -5.27 10.34
CA LYS A 70 20.81 -5.62 10.16
C LYS A 70 21.31 -5.46 8.73
N VAL A 71 20.48 -5.82 7.73
CA VAL A 71 20.81 -5.61 6.32
C VAL A 71 21.04 -4.13 6.03
N LEU A 72 20.20 -3.25 6.53
CA LEU A 72 20.27 -1.82 6.29
C LEU A 72 21.42 -1.11 7.02
N GLU A 73 22.08 -1.75 7.99
CA GLU A 73 23.31 -1.23 8.61
C GLU A 73 24.48 -1.14 7.60
N THR A 74 24.50 -2.04 6.62
CA THR A 74 25.62 -2.17 5.65
C THR A 74 25.20 -2.01 4.20
N ASN A 75 23.91 -2.10 3.90
CA ASN A 75 23.36 -2.06 2.54
C ASN A 75 22.24 -1.02 2.43
N ASN A 76 22.16 -0.35 1.29
CA ASN A 76 21.04 0.53 0.96
C ASN A 76 20.18 -0.12 -0.15
N LEU A 77 19.48 -1.18 0.24
CA LEU A 77 18.65 -1.98 -0.68
C LEU A 77 17.16 -1.66 -0.48
N PRO A 78 16.38 -1.57 -1.55
CA PRO A 78 14.92 -1.49 -1.43
C PRO A 78 14.36 -2.81 -0.89
N ILE A 79 13.48 -2.69 0.10
CA ILE A 79 12.84 -3.81 0.78
C ILE A 79 11.34 -3.76 0.52
N ILE A 80 10.75 -4.87 0.12
CA ILE A 80 9.31 -5.07 0.07
C ILE A 80 8.97 -6.15 1.09
N TYR A 81 8.16 -5.82 2.08
CA TYR A 81 7.66 -6.81 3.03
C TYR A 81 6.47 -7.58 2.47
N LEU A 82 6.51 -8.89 2.68
CA LEU A 82 5.39 -9.80 2.47
C LEU A 82 4.77 -10.10 3.83
N THR A 83 3.44 -10.07 3.95
CA THR A 83 2.77 -10.27 5.24
C THR A 83 1.41 -10.95 5.09
N SER A 84 1.14 -11.95 5.93
CA SER A 84 -0.16 -12.64 5.98
C SER A 84 -1.18 -11.89 6.83
N ASN A 85 -0.74 -11.21 7.87
CA ASN A 85 -1.53 -10.33 8.75
C ASN A 85 -0.58 -9.71 9.77
N ALA A 86 -0.24 -8.44 9.63
CA ALA A 86 0.56 -7.75 10.63
C ALA A 86 -0.39 -7.02 11.59
N ASP A 87 -0.27 -7.28 12.89
CA ASP A 87 -0.85 -6.42 13.91
C ASP A 87 -0.23 -5.02 13.89
N ASP A 88 -0.89 -4.05 14.52
CA ASP A 88 -0.45 -2.65 14.50
C ASP A 88 0.99 -2.48 15.05
N ALA A 89 1.44 -3.31 16.00
CA ALA A 89 2.78 -3.25 16.57
C ALA A 89 3.84 -3.76 15.60
N THR A 90 3.61 -4.90 14.97
CA THR A 90 4.47 -5.48 13.94
C THR A 90 4.59 -4.54 12.74
N PHE A 91 3.46 -3.95 12.31
CA PHE A 91 3.47 -2.95 11.23
C PHE A 91 4.28 -1.71 11.59
N ALA A 92 4.14 -1.19 12.83
CA ALA A 92 4.92 -0.03 13.28
C ALA A 92 6.43 -0.33 13.32
N ARG A 93 6.85 -1.55 13.74
CA ARG A 93 8.25 -2.00 13.70
C ARG A 93 8.77 -2.04 12.26
N ALA A 94 8.04 -2.71 11.35
CA ALA A 94 8.42 -2.81 9.94
C ALA A 94 8.51 -1.43 9.26
N LYS A 95 7.57 -0.53 9.54
CA LYS A 95 7.57 0.85 9.02
C LYS A 95 8.81 1.64 9.43
N SER A 96 9.39 1.37 10.62
CA SER A 96 10.60 2.06 11.09
C SER A 96 11.82 1.79 10.21
N THR A 97 11.86 0.67 9.48
CA THR A 97 12.91 0.32 8.52
C THR A 97 12.78 1.05 7.17
N ARG A 98 11.71 1.83 6.97
CA ARG A 98 11.42 2.58 5.73
C ARG A 98 11.40 1.69 4.48
N PRO A 99 10.58 0.61 4.46
CA PRO A 99 10.51 -0.26 3.30
C PRO A 99 9.92 0.48 2.10
N ALA A 100 10.24 -0.02 0.90
CA ALA A 100 9.69 0.52 -0.35
C ALA A 100 8.18 0.23 -0.49
N ALA A 101 7.73 -0.96 -0.01
CA ALA A 101 6.32 -1.34 -0.01
C ALA A 101 6.02 -2.46 1.00
N PHE A 102 4.72 -2.67 1.22
CA PHE A 102 4.16 -3.85 1.88
C PHE A 102 3.21 -4.55 0.91
N LEU A 103 3.25 -5.88 0.88
CA LEU A 103 2.33 -6.73 0.11
C LEU A 103 1.65 -7.74 1.04
N SER A 104 0.33 -7.68 1.14
CA SER A 104 -0.46 -8.64 1.92
C SER A 104 -0.66 -9.93 1.15
N LYS A 105 -0.32 -11.06 1.76
CA LYS A 105 -0.63 -12.41 1.26
C LYS A 105 -2.12 -12.75 1.48
N PRO A 106 -2.86 -13.26 0.48
CA PRO A 106 -2.43 -13.52 -0.90
C PRO A 106 -2.49 -12.24 -1.77
N PHE A 107 -1.44 -11.97 -2.54
CA PHE A 107 -1.37 -10.83 -3.46
C PHE A 107 -1.49 -11.28 -4.93
N ARG A 108 -1.91 -10.37 -5.77
CA ARG A 108 -2.00 -10.60 -7.23
C ARG A 108 -0.68 -10.29 -7.91
N GLY A 109 -0.39 -10.95 -9.03
CA GLY A 109 0.83 -10.70 -9.80
C GLY A 109 1.04 -9.22 -10.18
N LYS A 110 -0.04 -8.50 -10.49
CA LYS A 110 0.03 -7.05 -10.79
C LYS A 110 0.51 -6.22 -9.60
N ASP A 111 0.08 -6.57 -8.39
CA ASP A 111 0.46 -5.83 -7.17
C ASP A 111 1.96 -6.04 -6.89
N LEU A 112 2.48 -7.25 -7.12
CA LEU A 112 3.91 -7.57 -7.02
C LEU A 112 4.75 -6.78 -8.03
N ILE A 113 4.35 -6.76 -9.32
CA ILE A 113 5.04 -5.99 -10.37
C ILE A 113 5.13 -4.51 -9.98
N HIS A 114 4.00 -3.90 -9.64
CA HIS A 114 3.95 -2.48 -9.30
C HIS A 114 4.82 -2.15 -8.09
N ALA A 115 4.82 -3.02 -7.06
CA ALA A 115 5.66 -2.82 -5.89
C ALA A 115 7.17 -2.87 -6.24
N ILE A 116 7.59 -3.82 -7.09
CA ILE A 116 8.99 -3.96 -7.52
C ILE A 116 9.41 -2.77 -8.40
N GLU A 117 8.62 -2.42 -9.42
CA GLU A 117 8.92 -1.28 -10.30
C GLU A 117 9.08 0.01 -9.51
N LEU A 118 8.20 0.24 -8.54
CA LEU A 118 8.26 1.38 -7.66
C LEU A 118 9.53 1.37 -6.78
N ALA A 119 9.83 0.22 -6.17
CA ALA A 119 10.99 0.07 -5.31
C ALA A 119 12.30 0.36 -6.06
N ILE A 120 12.45 -0.20 -7.26
CA ILE A 120 13.64 -0.02 -8.11
C ILE A 120 13.75 1.42 -8.63
N SER A 121 12.64 2.02 -9.10
CA SER A 121 12.66 3.40 -9.62
C SER A 121 13.04 4.41 -8.53
N THR A 122 12.57 4.18 -7.31
CA THR A 122 12.91 5.02 -6.15
C THR A 122 14.37 4.89 -5.76
N ALA A 123 14.91 3.65 -5.75
CA ALA A 123 16.31 3.38 -5.41
C ALA A 123 17.29 3.93 -6.46
N ALA A 124 16.93 3.90 -7.75
CA ALA A 124 17.76 4.41 -8.84
C ALA A 124 17.79 5.94 -8.96
N GLY A 125 17.04 6.68 -8.14
CA GLY A 125 16.88 8.13 -8.26
C GLY A 125 16.25 8.56 -9.61
N GLN A 126 15.79 7.61 -10.42
CA GLN A 126 15.16 7.86 -11.70
C GLN A 126 13.65 7.97 -11.50
N SER A 127 13.13 9.16 -11.72
CA SER A 127 11.69 9.38 -11.84
C SER A 127 11.19 8.77 -13.17
N ILE A 128 11.05 7.45 -13.22
CA ILE A 128 10.17 6.86 -14.23
C ILE A 128 8.76 7.15 -13.74
N VAL A 129 8.03 7.92 -14.51
CA VAL A 129 6.61 8.20 -14.33
C VAL A 129 5.83 7.11 -15.07
N PRO A 130 5.40 6.03 -14.39
CA PRO A 130 4.07 5.53 -14.65
C PRO A 130 3.14 6.53 -13.95
N ALA A 131 2.00 6.80 -14.51
CA ALA A 131 0.99 7.57 -13.81
C ALA A 131 0.90 7.02 -12.37
N GLU A 132 1.32 7.87 -11.41
CA GLU A 132 1.07 7.75 -9.98
C GLU A 132 1.73 6.59 -9.19
N ALA A 133 3.06 6.70 -8.94
CA ALA A 133 3.70 5.93 -7.89
C ALA A 133 3.47 6.61 -6.51
N PRO A 134 3.10 5.86 -5.44
CA PRO A 134 2.87 6.44 -4.13
C PRO A 134 4.19 6.84 -3.48
N SER A 135 4.49 8.11 -3.50
CA SER A 135 5.44 8.67 -2.52
C SER A 135 4.83 8.50 -1.12
N ASN A 136 5.65 8.46 -0.07
CA ASN A 136 5.22 8.51 1.35
C ASN A 136 4.33 9.74 1.59
N ALA A 137 3.10 9.69 1.12
CA ALA A 137 2.18 10.79 1.12
C ALA A 137 1.37 10.74 2.40
N SER A 138 1.90 11.37 3.46
CA SER A 138 1.06 11.78 4.57
C SER A 138 0.08 12.82 4.05
N ALA A 139 -1.21 12.64 4.28
CA ALA A 139 -2.21 13.63 3.99
C ALA A 139 -2.36 14.56 5.21
N TYR A 140 -2.38 15.86 4.95
CA TYR A 140 -2.60 16.88 5.99
C TYR A 140 -3.89 17.63 5.67
N LEU A 141 -4.80 17.64 6.62
CA LEU A 141 -6.05 18.40 6.51
C LEU A 141 -5.83 19.84 6.96
N PHE A 142 -6.25 20.79 6.13
CA PHE A 142 -6.28 22.21 6.48
C PHE A 142 -7.57 22.87 5.95
N LYS A 143 -8.50 23.14 6.86
CA LYS A 143 -9.83 23.71 6.53
C LYS A 143 -10.59 22.83 5.52
N ASP A 144 -10.78 23.34 4.29
CA ASP A 144 -11.56 22.76 3.20
C ASP A 144 -10.70 21.94 2.21
N ARG A 145 -9.46 21.59 2.56
CA ARG A 145 -8.49 20.99 1.64
C ARG A 145 -7.56 20.01 2.32
N LEU A 146 -7.17 18.99 1.57
CA LEU A 146 -6.08 18.09 1.88
C LEU A 146 -4.80 18.53 1.16
N PHE A 147 -3.66 18.40 1.82
CA PHE A 147 -2.35 18.48 1.20
C PHE A 147 -1.75 17.07 1.21
N ILE A 148 -1.47 16.56 0.03
CA ILE A 148 -0.87 15.24 -0.14
C ILE A 148 0.55 15.46 -0.65
N LYS A 149 1.52 14.82 -0.02
CA LYS A 149 2.90 14.83 -0.52
C LYS A 149 2.98 13.92 -1.75
N VAL A 150 3.22 14.50 -2.90
CA VAL A 150 3.45 13.78 -4.16
C VAL A 150 4.88 14.09 -4.59
N LYS A 151 5.76 13.09 -4.51
CA LYS A 151 7.21 13.28 -4.69
C LYS A 151 7.75 14.35 -3.72
N ASP A 152 8.40 15.38 -4.22
CA ASP A 152 9.03 16.46 -3.43
C ASP A 152 8.13 17.67 -3.19
N ARG A 153 6.85 17.59 -3.52
CA ARG A 153 5.91 18.72 -3.38
C ARG A 153 4.60 18.31 -2.72
N MET A 154 3.98 19.28 -2.06
CA MET A 154 2.65 19.13 -1.49
C MET A 154 1.61 19.53 -2.56
N VAL A 155 0.74 18.58 -2.91
CA VAL A 155 -0.38 18.83 -3.83
C VAL A 155 -1.62 19.14 -3.02
N ARG A 156 -2.25 20.25 -3.33
CA ARG A 156 -3.51 20.65 -2.72
C ARG A 156 -4.69 20.00 -3.44
N ILE A 157 -5.58 19.39 -2.68
CA ILE A 157 -6.84 18.82 -3.16
C ILE A 157 -7.96 19.42 -2.31
N PHE A 158 -8.97 20.02 -2.95
CA PHE A 158 -10.15 20.47 -2.23
C PHE A 158 -11.00 19.27 -1.80
N LEU A 159 -11.56 19.33 -0.60
CA LEU A 159 -12.47 18.28 -0.11
C LEU A 159 -13.68 18.09 -1.03
N SER A 160 -14.15 19.18 -1.65
CA SER A 160 -15.22 19.16 -2.65
C SER A 160 -14.89 18.39 -3.93
N ASP A 161 -13.61 18.20 -4.24
CA ASP A 161 -13.19 17.49 -5.45
C ASP A 161 -13.04 15.98 -5.21
N ILE A 162 -13.02 15.57 -3.95
CA ILE A 162 -12.90 14.16 -3.57
C ILE A 162 -14.26 13.47 -3.73
N LEU A 163 -14.29 12.41 -4.51
CA LEU A 163 -15.47 11.59 -4.75
C LEU A 163 -15.61 10.49 -3.69
N TRP A 164 -14.55 9.69 -3.51
CA TRP A 164 -14.48 8.65 -2.47
C TRP A 164 -13.02 8.33 -2.14
N LEU A 165 -12.84 7.63 -1.01
CA LEU A 165 -11.60 6.98 -0.65
C LEU A 165 -11.84 5.48 -0.60
N GLU A 166 -10.87 4.70 -1.12
CA GLU A 166 -10.92 3.25 -1.21
C GLU A 166 -9.71 2.65 -0.53
N ALA A 167 -9.93 1.65 0.34
CA ALA A 167 -8.83 0.93 0.95
C ALA A 167 -8.10 0.09 -0.11
N ASP A 168 -6.78 0.15 -0.08
CA ASP A 168 -5.88 -0.64 -0.92
C ASP A 168 -4.75 -1.17 -0.03
N ASP A 169 -5.03 -2.25 0.69
CA ASP A 169 -4.19 -2.83 1.74
C ASP A 169 -3.76 -1.80 2.80
N TYR A 170 -2.48 -1.46 2.85
CA TYR A 170 -1.93 -0.45 3.77
C TYR A 170 -2.01 0.99 3.24
N TYR A 171 -2.57 1.16 2.06
CA TYR A 171 -2.74 2.44 1.39
C TYR A 171 -4.21 2.82 1.30
N CYS A 172 -4.44 4.04 0.92
CA CYS A 172 -5.77 4.55 0.61
C CYS A 172 -5.73 5.23 -0.75
N LYS A 173 -6.57 4.80 -1.67
CA LYS A 173 -6.80 5.52 -2.93
C LYS A 173 -7.79 6.64 -2.68
N LEU A 174 -7.38 7.85 -2.97
CA LEU A 174 -8.25 9.03 -2.98
C LEU A 174 -8.62 9.35 -4.42
N ILE A 175 -9.91 9.29 -4.73
CA ILE A 175 -10.43 9.44 -6.08
C ILE A 175 -11.08 10.82 -6.23
N THR A 176 -10.65 11.55 -7.25
CA THR A 176 -11.26 12.80 -7.69
C THR A 176 -11.86 12.64 -9.10
N LYS A 177 -12.51 13.68 -9.60
CA LYS A 177 -13.04 13.68 -10.99
C LYS A 177 -11.93 13.60 -12.05
N GLU A 178 -10.75 14.12 -11.75
CA GLU A 178 -9.66 14.26 -12.70
C GLU A 178 -8.67 13.11 -12.64
N ARG A 179 -8.37 12.61 -11.43
CA ARG A 179 -7.34 11.59 -11.20
C ARG A 179 -7.49 10.93 -9.82
N GLU A 180 -6.75 9.85 -9.64
CA GLU A 180 -6.59 9.20 -8.34
C GLU A 180 -5.23 9.52 -7.71
N TYR A 181 -5.17 9.45 -6.39
CA TYR A 181 -3.96 9.60 -5.60
C TYR A 181 -3.85 8.43 -4.64
N LEU A 182 -2.65 7.90 -4.49
CA LEU A 182 -2.38 6.87 -3.50
C LEU A 182 -1.76 7.52 -2.25
N ILE A 183 -2.36 7.27 -1.10
CA ILE A 183 -1.96 7.83 0.20
C ILE A 183 -1.42 6.69 1.06
N THR A 184 -0.25 6.86 1.66
CA THR A 184 0.39 5.86 2.54
C THR A 184 -0.18 5.86 3.96
N GLN A 185 -1.48 6.05 4.08
CA GLN A 185 -2.23 5.98 5.32
C GLN A 185 -3.38 5.00 5.14
N PRO A 186 -3.64 4.12 6.12
CA PRO A 186 -4.80 3.24 6.09
C PRO A 186 -6.11 4.04 6.04
N LEU A 187 -7.14 3.45 5.44
CA LEU A 187 -8.46 4.09 5.33
C LEU A 187 -9.03 4.50 6.71
N LYS A 188 -8.74 3.72 7.77
CA LYS A 188 -9.14 4.04 9.15
C LYS A 188 -8.54 5.37 9.62
N GLN A 189 -7.26 5.62 9.35
CA GLN A 189 -6.61 6.87 9.73
C GLN A 189 -7.15 8.07 8.93
N MET A 190 -7.50 7.85 7.64
CA MET A 190 -8.19 8.85 6.85
C MET A 190 -9.60 9.15 7.38
N GLU A 191 -10.35 8.12 7.82
CA GLU A 191 -11.64 8.28 8.49
C GLU A 191 -11.53 9.15 9.74
N GLU A 192 -10.56 8.89 10.60
CA GLU A 192 -10.30 9.69 11.80
C GLU A 192 -9.96 11.15 11.45
N SER A 193 -9.15 11.36 10.42
CA SER A 193 -8.80 12.72 9.95
C SER A 193 -9.99 13.47 9.36
N LEU A 194 -10.94 12.78 8.76
CA LEU A 194 -12.15 13.34 8.13
C LEU A 194 -13.37 13.36 9.07
N SER A 195 -13.25 12.86 10.30
CA SER A 195 -14.38 12.68 11.24
C SER A 195 -15.16 13.95 11.58
N GLY A 196 -14.52 15.13 11.46
CA GLY A 196 -15.14 16.43 11.65
C GLY A 196 -15.84 17.01 10.41
N ILE A 197 -15.88 16.30 9.30
CA ILE A 197 -16.40 16.78 8.02
C ILE A 197 -17.64 15.95 7.66
N PRO A 198 -18.86 16.51 7.81
CA PRO A 198 -20.11 15.75 7.70
C PRO A 198 -20.37 15.17 6.32
N GLU A 199 -19.71 15.70 5.30
CA GLU A 199 -19.81 15.24 3.92
C GLU A 199 -19.16 13.86 3.71
N PHE A 200 -18.19 13.47 4.56
CA PHE A 200 -17.52 12.17 4.44
C PHE A 200 -18.15 11.12 5.36
N MET A 201 -18.46 9.97 4.79
CA MET A 201 -19.06 8.87 5.53
C MET A 201 -18.46 7.54 5.10
N ARG A 202 -18.09 6.70 6.09
CA ARG A 202 -17.70 5.32 5.81
C ARG A 202 -18.92 4.47 5.54
N VAL A 203 -19.11 4.08 4.28
CA VAL A 203 -20.30 3.31 3.83
C VAL A 203 -20.02 1.80 3.82
N TYR A 204 -18.75 1.40 3.76
CA TYR A 204 -18.31 0.00 3.76
C TYR A 204 -16.92 -0.14 4.39
N ARG A 205 -16.54 -1.38 4.74
CA ARG A 205 -15.20 -1.65 5.34
C ARG A 205 -14.04 -1.07 4.54
N SER A 206 -14.18 -0.96 3.22
CA SER A 206 -13.14 -0.50 2.29
C SER A 206 -13.47 0.83 1.60
N PHE A 207 -14.57 1.52 1.97
CA PHE A 207 -14.97 2.76 1.29
C PHE A 207 -15.44 3.85 2.23
N ILE A 208 -14.89 5.06 2.05
CA ILE A 208 -15.43 6.33 2.56
C ILE A 208 -15.90 7.14 1.37
N VAL A 209 -17.12 7.63 1.40
CA VAL A 209 -17.76 8.36 0.29
C VAL A 209 -17.98 9.81 0.68
N ASN A 210 -17.77 10.72 -0.25
CA ASN A 210 -18.24 12.10 -0.12
C ASN A 210 -19.70 12.17 -0.52
N LEU A 211 -20.56 12.42 0.46
CA LEU A 211 -22.02 12.43 0.29
C LEU A 211 -22.51 13.52 -0.66
N ALA A 212 -21.72 14.59 -0.85
CA ALA A 212 -22.04 15.65 -1.82
C ALA A 212 -22.03 15.16 -3.28
N HIS A 213 -21.38 14.00 -3.55
CA HIS A 213 -21.29 13.41 -4.88
C HIS A 213 -22.10 12.13 -5.06
N VAL A 214 -22.94 11.77 -4.07
CA VAL A 214 -23.85 10.62 -4.20
C VAL A 214 -24.98 10.99 -5.15
N GLU A 215 -25.12 10.20 -6.23
CA GLU A 215 -26.13 10.38 -7.27
C GLU A 215 -27.35 9.50 -7.03
N GLU A 216 -27.16 8.31 -6.44
CA GLU A 216 -28.20 7.33 -6.21
C GLU A 216 -27.91 6.51 -4.95
N ILE A 217 -28.96 6.14 -4.23
CA ILE A 217 -28.88 5.26 -3.05
C ILE A 217 -29.78 4.05 -3.33
N GLY A 218 -29.15 2.91 -3.60
CA GLY A 218 -29.82 1.63 -3.77
C GLY A 218 -29.93 0.84 -2.46
N ASP A 219 -30.34 -0.42 -2.55
CA ASP A 219 -30.46 -1.27 -1.37
C ASP A 219 -29.11 -1.69 -0.77
N LEU A 220 -28.15 -2.02 -1.61
CA LEU A 220 -26.83 -2.51 -1.21
C LEU A 220 -25.68 -1.70 -1.81
N PHE A 221 -25.96 -0.55 -2.40
CA PHE A 221 -24.96 0.32 -3.01
C PHE A 221 -25.34 1.79 -2.94
N VAL A 222 -24.32 2.64 -3.06
CA VAL A 222 -24.46 4.05 -3.43
C VAL A 222 -23.73 4.29 -4.74
N SER A 223 -24.29 5.11 -5.62
CA SER A 223 -23.69 5.47 -6.90
C SER A 223 -22.99 6.83 -6.78
N VAL A 224 -21.71 6.86 -7.16
CA VAL A 224 -20.91 8.08 -7.19
C VAL A 224 -20.15 8.10 -8.51
N HIS A 225 -20.38 9.11 -9.34
CA HIS A 225 -19.71 9.27 -10.63
C HIS A 225 -19.68 7.98 -11.46
N LYS A 226 -20.86 7.34 -11.61
CA LYS A 226 -21.09 6.07 -12.33
C LYS A 226 -20.48 4.81 -11.69
N LYS A 227 -19.76 4.92 -10.55
CA LYS A 227 -19.28 3.77 -9.79
C LYS A 227 -20.30 3.39 -8.73
N GLN A 228 -20.70 2.12 -8.72
CA GLN A 228 -21.50 1.55 -7.64
C GLN A 228 -20.57 1.09 -6.51
N ILE A 229 -20.71 1.72 -5.35
CA ILE A 229 -19.94 1.44 -4.13
C ILE A 229 -20.84 0.68 -3.17
N PRO A 230 -20.41 -0.48 -2.65
CA PRO A 230 -21.24 -1.25 -1.72
C PRO A 230 -21.50 -0.48 -0.42
N ILE A 231 -22.70 -0.61 0.12
CA ILE A 231 -23.10 -0.05 1.41
C ILE A 231 -23.66 -1.17 2.29
N ASN A 232 -23.32 -1.18 3.58
CA ASN A 232 -23.95 -2.09 4.53
C ASN A 232 -25.23 -1.49 5.09
N LYS A 233 -26.08 -2.34 5.72
CA LYS A 233 -27.40 -1.92 6.23
C LYS A 233 -27.28 -0.80 7.27
N SER A 234 -26.36 -0.91 8.22
CA SER A 234 -26.17 0.11 9.26
C SER A 234 -25.78 1.46 8.67
N SER A 235 -24.84 1.47 7.69
CA SER A 235 -24.42 2.70 7.03
C SER A 235 -25.53 3.28 6.14
N LYS A 236 -26.40 2.43 5.55
CA LYS A 236 -27.57 2.90 4.80
C LYS A 236 -28.56 3.61 5.71
N ASP A 237 -28.86 3.03 6.87
CA ASP A 237 -29.76 3.61 7.86
C ASP A 237 -29.22 4.96 8.36
N GLU A 238 -27.93 5.05 8.65
CA GLU A 238 -27.24 6.29 9.04
C GLU A 238 -27.28 7.33 7.91
N LEU A 239 -26.98 6.94 6.67
CA LEU A 239 -27.07 7.83 5.50
C LEU A 239 -28.49 8.38 5.34
N THR A 240 -29.48 7.50 5.43
CA THR A 240 -30.90 7.89 5.30
C THR A 240 -31.32 8.85 6.42
N ALA A 241 -30.83 8.64 7.65
CA ALA A 241 -31.09 9.53 8.77
C ALA A 241 -30.47 10.94 8.60
N ARG A 242 -29.37 11.07 7.85
CA ARG A 242 -28.75 12.36 7.51
C ARG A 242 -29.52 13.12 6.42
N LEU A 243 -30.35 12.44 5.62
CA LEU A 243 -31.19 13.08 4.63
C LEU A 243 -32.40 13.72 5.34
N LYS A 244 -32.62 15.02 5.10
CA LYS A 244 -33.84 15.68 5.58
C LYS A 244 -35.00 15.26 4.70
N LYS A 245 -36.02 14.63 5.29
CA LYS A 245 -37.27 14.39 4.60
C LYS A 245 -37.98 15.73 4.40
N ILE A 246 -38.24 16.09 3.16
CA ILE A 246 -39.01 17.29 2.77
C ILE A 246 -40.49 16.98 2.83
#